data_230cf40805b5b6e6d65591b0e5d6c049
#
_entry.id   230cf40805b5b6e6d65591b0e5d6c049
#
_cell.length_a   1.000
_cell.length_b   1.000
_cell.length_c   1.000
_cell.angle_alpha   90.00
_cell.angle_beta   90.00
_cell.angle_gamma   90.00
#
_symmetry.space_group_name_H-M   'P 1'
#
loop_
_entity.id
_entity.type
_entity.pdbx_description
1 polymer ?
#
loop_
_entity_poly.entity_id
_entity_poly.type
_entity_poly.pdbx_seq_one_letter_code
_entity_poly.pdbx_strand_id
1 'polypeptide(L)' 'MPASGTLAAYLSGEIDHHAAQGLRREIDSQIDARMPELLTLDFSGVTFMDSSGVGLIL' A
#
# COMPACT_ATOMS: atom_id res chain seq x y z
N MET A 1 -16.33 -14.71 -9.97
CA MET A 1 -16.06 -14.28 -9.48
C MET A 1 -15.38 -13.64 -9.23
N PRO A 2 -15.20 -13.59 -9.14
CA PRO A 2 -14.87 -12.85 -8.70
C PRO A 2 -14.28 -11.89 -8.34
N ALA A 3 -14.48 -11.50 -8.04
CA ALA A 3 -14.26 -10.27 -7.34
C ALA A 3 -12.93 -10.21 -6.73
N SER A 4 -12.25 -11.20 -6.86
CA SER A 4 -10.89 -11.30 -6.39
C SER A 4 -9.95 -10.38 -7.14
N GLY A 5 -10.48 -9.65 -8.12
CA GLY A 5 -9.63 -8.80 -8.94
C GLY A 5 -9.14 -7.55 -8.26
N THR A 6 -9.71 -7.13 -7.14
CA THR A 6 -9.38 -5.85 -6.52
C THR A 6 -8.88 -6.02 -5.10
N LEU A 7 -7.73 -5.42 -4.80
CA LEU A 7 -7.21 -5.31 -3.45
C LEU A 7 -7.09 -3.83 -3.11
N ALA A 8 -7.70 -3.43 -1.99
CA ALA A 8 -7.65 -2.04 -1.54
C ALA A 8 -6.86 -1.96 -0.24
N ALA A 9 -5.93 -1.03 -0.17
CA ALA A 9 -5.14 -0.78 1.02
C ALA A 9 -5.36 0.65 1.50
N TYR A 10 -5.69 0.80 2.77
CA TYR A 10 -5.96 2.10 3.37
C TYR A 10 -4.81 2.49 4.27
N LEU A 11 -4.16 3.59 3.95
CA LEU A 11 -2.97 4.04 4.64
C LEU A 11 -3.31 5.25 5.50
N SER A 12 -2.64 5.38 6.66
CA SER A 12 -2.91 6.49 7.56
C SER A 12 -1.67 6.85 8.37
N GLY A 13 -1.69 8.04 8.95
CA GLY A 13 -0.61 8.51 9.80
C GLY A 13 0.57 9.04 9.02
N GLU A 14 1.73 9.00 9.64
CA GLU A 14 2.97 9.50 9.04
C GLU A 14 3.70 8.36 8.35
N ILE A 15 4.04 8.57 7.09
CA ILE A 15 4.75 7.57 6.31
C ILE A 15 6.16 8.07 6.04
N ASP A 16 7.06 7.81 6.99
CA ASP A 16 8.48 8.09 6.81
C ASP A 16 9.15 6.86 6.21
N HIS A 17 10.48 6.91 6.13
CA HIS A 17 11.25 5.84 5.52
C HIS A 17 11.02 4.48 6.22
N HIS A 18 10.97 4.51 7.54
CA HIS A 18 10.80 3.27 8.31
C HIS A 18 9.40 2.68 8.10
N ALA A 19 8.39 3.54 8.17
CA ALA A 19 7.02 3.10 7.96
C ALA A 19 6.80 2.60 6.54
N ALA A 20 7.42 3.26 5.57
CA ALA A 20 7.29 2.86 4.17
C ALA A 20 7.83 1.46 3.93
N GLN A 21 8.93 1.10 4.57
CA GLN A 21 9.49 -0.25 4.41
C GLN A 21 8.53 -1.31 4.92
N GLY A 22 7.91 -1.08 6.08
CA GLY A 22 6.94 -2.02 6.63
C GLY A 22 5.70 -2.15 5.77
N LEU A 23 5.20 -1.02 5.29
CA LEU A 23 4.02 -1.00 4.44
C LEU A 23 4.29 -1.73 3.13
N ARG A 24 5.43 -1.49 2.53
CA ARG A 24 5.77 -2.15 1.27
C ARG A 24 5.83 -3.65 1.44
N ARG A 25 6.43 -4.12 2.53
CA ARG A 25 6.53 -5.54 2.80
C ARG A 25 5.17 -6.16 2.97
N GLU A 26 4.27 -5.47 3.67
CA GLU A 26 2.92 -5.97 3.89
C GLU A 26 2.10 -5.96 2.61
N ILE A 27 2.22 -4.91 1.80
CA ILE A 27 1.52 -4.85 0.52
C ILE A 27 2.00 -5.96 -0.40
N ASP A 28 3.31 -6.18 -0.48
CA ASP A 28 3.87 -7.25 -1.31
C ASP A 28 3.34 -8.61 -0.86
N SER A 29 3.25 -8.83 0.44
CA SER A 29 2.73 -10.07 0.99
C SER A 29 1.27 -10.30 0.58
N GLN A 30 0.47 -9.25 0.62
CA GLN A 30 -0.93 -9.33 0.23
C GLN A 30 -1.08 -9.58 -1.27
N ILE A 31 -0.23 -8.96 -2.07
CA ILE A 31 -0.25 -9.17 -3.51
C ILE A 31 0.09 -10.63 -3.83
N ASP A 32 1.11 -11.17 -3.18
CA ASP A 32 1.49 -12.56 -3.39
C ASP A 32 0.38 -13.53 -2.99
N ALA A 33 -0.31 -13.21 -1.90
CA ALA A 33 -1.36 -14.11 -1.39
C ALA A 33 -2.62 -14.04 -2.23
N ARG A 34 -2.98 -12.87 -2.75
CA ARG A 34 -4.26 -12.65 -3.41
C ARG A 34 -4.17 -12.52 -4.91
N MET A 35 -3.00 -12.15 -5.42
CA MET A 35 -2.76 -11.96 -6.85
C MET A 35 -3.83 -11.11 -7.52
N PRO A 36 -4.09 -9.89 -7.01
CA PRO A 36 -5.16 -9.06 -7.55
C PRO A 36 -4.82 -8.51 -8.91
N GLU A 37 -5.85 -8.26 -9.71
CA GLU A 37 -5.68 -7.59 -10.99
C GLU A 37 -5.54 -6.08 -10.83
N LEU A 38 -6.09 -5.53 -9.74
CA LEU A 38 -6.06 -4.11 -9.47
C LEU A 38 -5.73 -3.86 -8.02
N LEU A 39 -4.75 -3.02 -7.78
CA LEU A 39 -4.39 -2.59 -6.43
C LEU A 39 -4.75 -1.12 -6.27
N THR A 40 -5.55 -0.82 -5.26
CA THR A 40 -5.92 0.54 -4.93
C THR A 40 -5.28 0.94 -3.61
N LEU A 41 -4.56 2.06 -3.61
CA LEU A 41 -3.97 2.60 -2.40
C LEU A 41 -4.69 3.88 -2.03
N ASP A 42 -5.27 3.91 -0.83
CA ASP A 42 -6.00 5.08 -0.34
C ASP A 42 -5.15 5.80 0.69
N PHE A 43 -4.74 7.02 0.36
CA PHE A 43 -3.89 7.85 1.20
C PHE A 43 -4.66 8.91 1.96
N SER A 44 -5.98 8.85 1.98
CA SER A 44 -6.78 9.93 2.57
C SER A 44 -6.53 10.09 4.07
N GLY A 45 -6.05 9.05 4.75
CA GLY A 45 -5.71 9.14 6.16
C GLY A 45 -4.27 9.52 6.44
N VAL A 46 -3.47 9.74 5.41
CA VAL A 46 -2.06 10.05 5.56
C VAL A 46 -1.88 11.52 5.89
N THR A 47 -1.16 11.80 6.99
CA THR A 47 -0.93 13.17 7.44
C THR A 47 0.44 13.71 7.02
N PHE A 48 1.37 12.83 6.72
CA PHE A 48 2.70 13.21 6.27
C PHE A 48 3.30 12.06 5.44
N MET A 49 3.99 12.42 4.37
CA MET A 49 4.70 11.43 3.56
C MET A 49 5.94 12.09 2.99
N ASP A 50 7.11 11.51 3.29
CA ASP A 50 8.36 12.00 2.70
C ASP A 50 8.64 11.28 1.37
N SER A 51 9.81 11.53 0.80
CA SER A 51 10.16 10.94 -0.48
C SER A 51 10.25 9.42 -0.46
N SER A 52 10.47 8.84 0.72
CA SER A 52 10.49 7.39 0.85
C SER A 52 9.11 6.79 0.66
N GLY A 53 8.06 7.53 1.04
CA GLY A 53 6.70 7.07 0.82
C GLY A 53 6.36 6.98 -0.65
N VAL A 54 6.93 7.85 -1.47
CA VAL A 54 6.73 7.80 -2.91
C VAL A 54 7.25 6.49 -3.49
N GLY A 55 8.28 5.92 -2.88
CA GLY A 55 8.81 4.64 -3.31
C GLY A 55 7.84 3.48 -3.21
N LEU A 56 6.79 3.62 -2.42
CA LEU A 56 5.76 2.58 -2.36
C LEU A 56 5.01 2.47 -3.68
N ILE A 57 4.92 3.57 -4.40
CA ILE A 57 4.16 3.63 -5.64
C ILE A 57 5.02 3.24 -6.83
N LEU A 58 6.27 3.58 -6.76
CA LEU A 58 7.22 3.29 -7.82
C LEU A 58 7.74 1.87 -7.69
#